data_cc7b0ec55a59450e51a387a5940ca83d
#
_entry.id   cc7b0ec55a59450e51a387a5940ca83d
#
_cell.length_a   1.000
_cell.length_b   1.000
_cell.length_c   1.000
_cell.angle_alpha   90.00
_cell.angle_beta   90.00
_cell.angle_gamma   90.00
#
_symmetry.space_group_name_H-M   'P 1'
#
loop_
_entity.id
_entity.type
_entity.pdbx_description
1 polymer ?
#
loop_
_entity_poly.entity_id
_entity_poly.type
_entity_poly.pdbx_seq_one_letter_code
_entity_poly.pdbx_strand_id
1 'polypeptide(L)'
;NVDTIKMCNRYRVAVIPGIMTVKEAVEALEMGVDVLKVFPGNAFGPSIIKAFKGPLPQANFMPTGGVSIDNVDKWLNAGAIALGTGSNLTVGAKTGDYELITKTAKEFVDAVKNCVK
;
A
#
# COMPACT_ATOMS: atom_id res chain seq x y z
N ASN A 1 -15.60 4.01 -2.16
CA ASN A 1 -16.81 4.46 -2.89
C ASN A 1 -17.01 3.58 -4.12
N VAL A 2 -18.14 2.86 -4.17
CA VAL A 2 -18.49 1.91 -5.24
C VAL A 2 -18.62 2.60 -6.60
N ASP A 3 -19.22 3.76 -6.64
CA ASP A 3 -19.44 4.48 -7.90
C ASP A 3 -18.13 4.99 -8.51
N THR A 4 -17.17 5.36 -7.66
CA THR A 4 -15.82 5.70 -8.12
C THR A 4 -15.12 4.49 -8.76
N ILE A 5 -15.20 3.31 -8.14
CA ILE A 5 -14.61 2.09 -8.70
C ILE A 5 -15.25 1.74 -10.05
N LYS A 6 -16.59 1.77 -10.11
CA LYS A 6 -17.33 1.51 -11.37
C LYS A 6 -16.95 2.50 -12.46
N MET A 7 -16.81 3.78 -12.13
CA MET A 7 -16.40 4.80 -13.09
C MET A 7 -14.97 4.56 -13.60
N CYS A 8 -14.03 4.29 -12.72
CA CYS A 8 -12.65 3.95 -13.09
C CYS A 8 -12.60 2.73 -14.01
N ASN A 9 -13.31 1.65 -13.66
CA ASN A 9 -13.35 0.44 -14.46
C ASN A 9 -13.99 0.67 -15.85
N ARG A 10 -15.01 1.50 -15.93
CA ARG A 10 -15.64 1.88 -17.22
C ARG A 10 -14.62 2.50 -18.18
N TYR A 11 -13.76 3.34 -17.68
CA TYR A 11 -12.76 4.05 -18.48
C TYR A 11 -11.37 3.41 -18.46
N ARG A 12 -11.25 2.20 -17.91
CA ARG A 12 -9.97 1.48 -17.79
C ARG A 12 -8.88 2.27 -17.06
N VAL A 13 -9.30 3.05 -16.06
CA VAL A 13 -8.37 3.76 -15.16
C VAL A 13 -8.12 2.88 -13.95
N ALA A 14 -6.84 2.64 -13.64
CA ALA A 14 -6.47 1.86 -12.45
C ALA A 14 -7.01 2.53 -11.17
N VAL A 15 -7.60 1.73 -10.30
CA VAL A 15 -8.15 2.18 -9.02
C VAL A 15 -7.68 1.27 -7.90
N ILE A 16 -7.21 1.88 -6.81
CA ILE A 16 -6.68 1.18 -5.64
C ILE A 16 -7.49 1.64 -4.41
N PRO A 17 -8.65 1.03 -4.15
CA PRO A 17 -9.51 1.44 -3.05
C PRO A 17 -8.90 1.07 -1.69
N GLY A 18 -9.16 1.91 -0.69
CA GLY A 18 -8.83 1.63 0.70
C GLY A 18 -9.79 0.64 1.31
N ILE A 19 -9.25 -0.35 2.01
CA ILE A 19 -10.01 -1.36 2.78
C ILE A 19 -9.39 -1.51 4.18
N MET A 20 -10.20 -1.98 5.10
CA MET A 20 -9.80 -2.26 6.47
C MET A 20 -10.30 -3.61 6.97
N THR A 21 -11.20 -4.24 6.24
CA THR A 21 -11.82 -5.53 6.57
C THR A 21 -11.78 -6.49 5.40
N VAL A 22 -11.87 -7.78 5.69
CA VAL A 22 -12.01 -8.83 4.68
C VAL A 22 -13.26 -8.63 3.83
N LYS A 23 -14.36 -8.16 4.44
CA LYS A 23 -15.61 -7.88 3.72
C LYS A 23 -15.40 -6.80 2.66
N GLU A 24 -14.80 -5.67 3.02
CA GLU A 24 -14.49 -4.60 2.07
C GLU A 24 -13.54 -5.06 0.96
N ALA A 25 -12.59 -5.94 1.30
CA ALA A 25 -11.69 -6.53 0.32
C ALA A 25 -12.43 -7.40 -0.71
N VAL A 26 -13.34 -8.27 -0.25
CA VAL A 26 -14.18 -9.10 -1.11
C VAL A 26 -15.03 -8.23 -2.04
N GLU A 27 -15.74 -7.24 -1.48
CA GLU A 27 -16.59 -6.33 -2.26
C GLU A 27 -15.79 -5.57 -3.34
N ALA A 28 -14.57 -5.13 -3.03
CA ALA A 28 -13.70 -4.47 -4.00
C ALA A 28 -13.22 -5.42 -5.10
N LEU A 29 -12.83 -6.66 -4.74
CA LEU A 29 -12.42 -7.68 -5.70
C LEU A 29 -13.56 -8.08 -6.65
N GLU A 30 -14.79 -8.22 -6.16
CA GLU A 30 -15.98 -8.49 -6.97
C GLU A 30 -16.25 -7.38 -7.99
N MET A 31 -15.84 -6.16 -7.70
CA MET A 31 -15.90 -5.03 -8.63
C MET A 31 -14.74 -4.97 -9.63
N GLY A 32 -13.83 -5.96 -9.63
CA GLY A 32 -12.73 -6.05 -10.59
C GLY A 32 -11.50 -5.19 -10.22
N VAL A 33 -11.26 -4.96 -8.94
CA VAL A 33 -10.07 -4.25 -8.46
C VAL A 33 -8.87 -5.20 -8.41
N ASP A 34 -7.72 -4.78 -8.94
CA ASP A 34 -6.50 -5.59 -8.96
C ASP A 34 -5.66 -5.45 -7.70
N VAL A 35 -5.65 -4.27 -7.07
CA VAL A 35 -4.84 -3.96 -5.90
C VAL A 35 -5.69 -3.27 -4.83
N LEU A 36 -5.56 -3.73 -3.60
CA LEU A 36 -6.28 -3.23 -2.43
C LEU A 36 -5.33 -2.45 -1.52
N LYS A 37 -5.66 -1.19 -1.22
CA LYS A 37 -4.92 -0.38 -0.25
C LYS A 37 -5.37 -0.73 1.16
N VAL A 38 -4.48 -1.25 1.99
CA VAL A 38 -4.73 -1.45 3.42
C VAL A 38 -4.41 -0.16 4.17
N PHE A 39 -5.42 0.52 4.70
CA PHE A 39 -5.27 1.81 5.38
C PHE A 39 -6.25 1.97 6.55
N PRO A 40 -5.78 2.49 7.68
CA PRO A 40 -4.40 2.85 8.03
C PRO A 40 -3.55 1.63 8.45
N GLY A 41 -2.45 1.39 7.74
CA GLY A 41 -1.59 0.23 7.98
C GLY A 41 -0.98 0.17 9.39
N ASN A 42 -0.69 1.34 9.97
CA ASN A 42 -0.14 1.44 11.33
C ASN A 42 -1.11 1.01 12.45
N ALA A 43 -2.40 0.86 12.16
CA ALA A 43 -3.36 0.36 13.16
C ALA A 43 -3.10 -1.10 13.54
N PHE A 44 -2.56 -1.91 12.62
CA PHE A 44 -2.35 -3.35 12.82
C PHE A 44 -0.93 -3.83 12.55
N GLY A 45 -0.15 -3.06 11.83
CA GLY A 45 1.20 -3.45 11.40
C GLY A 45 1.21 -4.56 10.33
N PRO A 46 2.40 -5.05 9.95
CA PRO A 46 2.58 -6.00 8.84
C PRO A 46 1.82 -7.31 8.94
N SER A 47 1.50 -7.77 10.15
CA SER A 47 0.76 -9.02 10.38
C SER A 47 -0.64 -9.03 9.73
N ILE A 48 -1.25 -7.86 9.51
CA ILE A 48 -2.55 -7.75 8.87
C ILE A 48 -2.55 -8.32 7.46
N ILE A 49 -1.46 -8.16 6.72
CA ILE A 49 -1.34 -8.67 5.35
C ILE A 49 -1.42 -10.20 5.34
N LYS A 50 -0.72 -10.87 6.27
CA LYS A 50 -0.82 -12.33 6.41
C LYS A 50 -2.23 -12.77 6.80
N ALA A 51 -2.88 -12.03 7.72
CA ALA A 51 -4.24 -12.32 8.15
C ALA A 51 -5.24 -12.22 6.99
N PHE A 52 -5.12 -11.20 6.14
CA PHE A 52 -5.98 -11.05 4.95
C PHE A 52 -5.67 -12.09 3.88
N LYS A 53 -4.42 -12.48 3.70
CA LYS A 53 -4.04 -13.53 2.74
C LYS A 53 -4.53 -14.92 3.12
N GLY A 54 -4.91 -15.16 4.37
CA GLY A 54 -5.55 -16.42 4.78
C GLY A 54 -6.82 -16.69 3.95
N PRO A 55 -7.88 -15.89 4.09
CA PRO A 55 -9.10 -16.06 3.31
C PRO A 55 -8.99 -15.59 1.85
N LEU A 56 -8.04 -14.73 1.50
CA LEU A 56 -7.89 -14.12 0.18
C LEU A 56 -6.46 -14.27 -0.37
N PRO A 57 -5.97 -15.50 -0.59
CA PRO A 57 -4.59 -15.74 -1.02
C PRO A 57 -4.25 -15.11 -2.38
N GLN A 58 -5.25 -14.94 -3.25
CA GLN A 58 -5.13 -14.32 -4.58
C GLN A 58 -5.07 -12.79 -4.55
N ALA A 59 -5.48 -12.15 -3.46
CA ALA A 59 -5.58 -10.69 -3.39
C ALA A 59 -4.20 -10.02 -3.29
N ASN A 60 -4.06 -8.89 -3.94
CA ASN A 60 -2.87 -8.06 -3.91
C ASN A 60 -3.07 -6.87 -2.95
N PHE A 61 -2.23 -6.79 -1.93
CA PHE A 61 -2.33 -5.76 -0.90
C PHE A 61 -1.20 -4.75 -0.97
N MET A 62 -1.55 -3.47 -0.83
CA MET A 62 -0.62 -2.34 -0.72
C MET A 62 -0.89 -1.60 0.60
N PRO A 63 -0.14 -1.88 1.67
CA PRO A 63 -0.27 -1.15 2.92
C PRO A 63 0.14 0.31 2.74
N THR A 64 -0.59 1.20 3.41
CA THR A 64 -0.31 2.63 3.48
C THR A 64 -0.56 3.12 4.91
N GLY A 65 0.32 3.97 5.42
CA GLY A 65 0.34 4.39 6.81
C GLY A 65 1.25 3.51 7.67
N GLY A 66 2.18 4.13 8.38
CA GLY A 66 3.18 3.45 9.19
C GLY A 66 4.28 2.72 8.41
N VAL A 67 4.33 2.91 7.09
CA VAL A 67 5.43 2.40 6.26
C VAL A 67 6.64 3.32 6.41
N SER A 68 7.79 2.75 6.77
CA SER A 68 9.07 3.44 6.91
C SER A 68 10.20 2.60 6.33
N ILE A 69 11.35 3.21 6.10
CA ILE A 69 12.55 2.52 5.58
C ILE A 69 12.91 1.32 6.48
N ASP A 70 12.73 1.45 7.78
CA ASP A 70 13.10 0.43 8.78
C ASP A 70 12.14 -0.79 8.82
N ASN A 71 11.02 -0.74 8.12
CA ASN A 71 10.01 -1.80 8.13
C ASN A 71 9.54 -2.26 6.75
N VAL A 72 10.17 -1.78 5.69
CA VAL A 72 9.89 -2.20 4.30
C VAL A 72 9.93 -3.71 4.17
N ASP A 73 10.98 -4.34 4.72
CA ASP A 73 11.20 -5.78 4.70
C ASP A 73 10.05 -6.56 5.37
N LYS A 74 9.55 -6.05 6.49
CA LYS A 74 8.47 -6.70 7.26
C LYS A 74 7.16 -6.71 6.47
N TRP A 75 6.84 -5.62 5.79
CA TRP A 75 5.65 -5.53 4.96
C TRP A 75 5.72 -6.45 3.73
N LEU A 76 6.86 -6.45 3.02
CA LEU A 76 7.08 -7.30 1.85
C LEU A 76 7.10 -8.78 2.23
N ASN A 77 7.79 -9.15 3.32
CA ASN A 77 7.79 -10.52 3.84
C ASN A 77 6.42 -10.99 4.33
N ALA A 78 5.54 -10.08 4.73
CA ALA A 78 4.15 -10.39 5.06
C ALA A 78 3.29 -10.67 3.82
N GLY A 79 3.77 -10.35 2.61
CA GLY A 79 3.11 -10.60 1.34
C GLY A 79 2.50 -9.37 0.68
N ALA A 80 2.88 -8.17 1.09
CA ALA A 80 2.53 -6.95 0.36
C ALA A 80 3.24 -6.93 -0.99
N ILE A 81 2.54 -6.50 -2.06
CA ILE A 81 3.10 -6.40 -3.41
C ILE A 81 3.67 -5.02 -3.72
N ALA A 82 3.24 -4.02 -2.98
CA ALA A 82 3.65 -2.63 -3.09
C ALA A 82 3.49 -1.94 -1.73
N LEU A 83 4.09 -0.78 -1.58
CA LEU A 83 4.06 0.01 -0.35
C LEU A 83 3.63 1.44 -0.66
N GLY A 84 2.67 1.97 0.12
CA GLY A 84 2.28 3.36 0.06
C GLY A 84 2.97 4.15 1.17
N THR A 85 3.77 5.15 0.81
CA THR A 85 4.37 6.08 1.76
C THR A 85 3.91 7.51 1.49
N GLY A 86 3.77 8.30 2.52
CA GLY A 86 3.29 9.67 2.42
C GLY A 86 4.13 10.63 3.28
N SER A 87 3.68 10.90 4.50
CA SER A 87 4.30 11.92 5.38
C SER A 87 5.79 11.69 5.64
N ASN A 88 6.23 10.43 5.73
CA ASN A 88 7.65 10.10 5.90
C ASN A 88 8.48 10.48 4.67
N LEU A 89 7.91 10.35 3.48
CA LEU A 89 8.57 10.71 2.24
C LEU A 89 8.65 12.23 2.05
N THR A 90 7.60 12.94 2.42
CA THR A 90 7.43 14.37 2.07
C THR A 90 7.76 15.33 3.21
N VAL A 91 8.41 14.86 4.28
CA VAL A 91 8.72 15.68 5.45
C VAL A 91 9.52 16.95 5.09
N GLY A 92 10.42 16.88 4.13
CA GLY A 92 11.22 17.99 3.65
C GLY A 92 10.40 19.11 3.00
N ALA A 93 9.20 18.82 2.49
CA ALA A 93 8.34 19.84 1.89
C ALA A 93 7.93 20.95 2.87
N LYS A 94 7.84 20.63 4.17
CA LYS A 94 7.49 21.60 5.22
C LYS A 94 8.51 22.74 5.39
N THR A 95 9.75 22.48 5.02
CA THR A 95 10.87 23.41 5.15
C THR A 95 11.45 23.81 3.78
N GLY A 96 10.84 23.35 2.68
CA GLY A 96 11.35 23.60 1.32
C GLY A 96 12.59 22.77 0.96
N ASP A 97 12.93 21.76 1.77
CA ASP A 97 14.06 20.86 1.51
C ASP A 97 13.63 19.72 0.56
N TYR A 98 13.63 19.98 -0.72
CA TYR A 98 13.28 19.01 -1.76
C TYR A 98 14.38 17.97 -2.00
N GLU A 99 15.64 18.29 -1.67
CA GLU A 99 16.75 17.33 -1.74
C GLU A 99 16.55 16.19 -0.73
N LEU A 100 16.06 16.51 0.47
CA LEU A 100 15.71 15.51 1.47
C LEU A 100 14.63 14.56 0.95
N ILE A 101 13.61 15.05 0.22
CA ILE A 101 12.58 14.22 -0.37
C ILE A 101 13.19 13.27 -1.40
N THR A 102 14.05 13.78 -2.26
CA THR A 102 14.75 12.96 -3.28
C THR A 102 15.62 11.88 -2.63
N LYS A 103 16.37 12.24 -1.59
CA LYS A 103 17.19 11.30 -0.82
C LYS A 103 16.34 10.20 -0.20
N THR A 104 15.30 10.58 0.54
CA THR A 104 14.40 9.64 1.21
C THR A 104 13.71 8.71 0.19
N ALA A 105 13.30 9.22 -0.97
CA ALA A 105 12.73 8.38 -2.03
C ALA A 105 13.72 7.32 -2.53
N LYS A 106 14.99 7.68 -2.72
CA LYS A 106 16.05 6.74 -3.10
C LYS A 106 16.26 5.67 -2.03
N GLU A 107 16.31 6.05 -0.77
CA GLU A 107 16.45 5.12 0.36
C GLU A 107 15.30 4.11 0.41
N PHE A 108 14.05 4.54 0.19
CA PHE A 108 12.90 3.64 0.07
C PHE A 108 13.04 2.65 -1.11
N VAL A 109 13.42 3.16 -2.28
CA VAL A 109 13.63 2.31 -3.48
C VAL A 109 14.73 1.28 -3.23
N ASP A 110 15.83 1.68 -2.62
CA ASP A 110 16.95 0.79 -2.32
C ASP A 110 16.56 -0.26 -1.27
N ALA A 111 15.81 0.13 -0.23
CA ALA A 111 15.28 -0.80 0.75
C ALA A 111 14.37 -1.88 0.11
N VAL A 112 13.49 -1.47 -0.82
CA VAL A 112 12.64 -2.42 -1.56
C VAL A 112 13.48 -3.34 -2.43
N LYS A 113 14.45 -2.82 -3.20
CA LYS A 113 15.33 -3.62 -4.06
C LYS A 113 16.13 -4.66 -3.28
N ASN A 114 16.58 -4.32 -2.08
CA ASN A 114 17.34 -5.23 -1.22
C ASN A 114 16.46 -6.36 -0.65
N CYS A 115 15.14 -6.19 -0.59
CA CYS A 115 14.19 -7.21 -0.13
C CYS A 115 13.72 -8.13 -1.26
N VAL A 116 13.71 -7.65 -2.50
CA VAL A 116 13.29 -8.41 -3.68
C VAL A 116 14.52 -9.14 -4.24
N LYS A 117 14.53 -10.45 -4.02
CA LYS A 117 15.56 -11.33 -4.60
C LYS A 117 15.14 -11.87 -5.95
#